data_b524440dede6cd3752e23dff5872121e
#
_entry.id   b524440dede6cd3752e23dff5872121e
#
_cell.length_a   1.000
_cell.length_b   1.000
_cell.length_c   1.000
_cell.angle_alpha   90.00
_cell.angle_beta   90.00
_cell.angle_gamma   90.00
#
_symmetry.space_group_name_H-M   'P 1'
#
loop_
_entity.id
_entity.type
_entity.pdbx_description
1 polymer ?
#
loop_
_entity_poly.entity_id
_entity_poly.type
_entity_poly.pdbx_seq_one_letter_code
_entity_poly.pdbx_strand_id
1 'polypeptide(L)'
;MAISETIKTGPVAGGLDHIPGHLGMPVFGNTFEFLKDPFAFHHSRRQQYGPVYKFSVFGGRTVALSGADALEYVLMDRDKNFGSRDGWRVLQQLFPNGLMLRDFDDHRSHRRIMQVAFKPQPMQDYMLRMNEGIANSLTAWAPAQQFEFYPAIKKLTLDLGASVFLGLEMGAEAARLNQAF
;
A
#
# COMPACT_ATOMS: atom_id res chain seq x y z
N MET A 1 9.93 25.63 -12.15
CA MET A 1 11.20 25.28 -12.78
C MET A 1 11.49 23.82 -12.42
N ALA A 2 11.49 22.96 -13.42
CA ALA A 2 11.19 21.54 -13.29
C ALA A 2 12.31 20.72 -12.67
N ILE A 3 11.95 19.68 -11.90
CA ILE A 3 12.81 18.59 -11.42
C ILE A 3 13.57 17.90 -12.58
N SER A 4 13.11 18.09 -13.81
CA SER A 4 13.69 17.55 -15.04
C SER A 4 15.15 17.96 -15.32
N GLU A 5 15.63 19.08 -14.78
CA GLU A 5 17.01 19.52 -15.02
C GLU A 5 18.03 18.91 -14.04
N THR A 6 17.58 18.24 -12.98
CA THR A 6 18.51 17.69 -11.96
C THR A 6 18.71 16.18 -12.08
N ILE A 7 17.87 15.49 -12.86
CA ILE A 7 18.00 14.03 -13.06
C ILE A 7 18.71 13.80 -14.39
N LYS A 8 20.04 13.77 -14.37
CA LYS A 8 20.82 13.22 -15.48
C LYS A 8 20.56 11.70 -15.52
N THR A 9 19.77 11.27 -16.49
CA THR A 9 19.51 9.86 -16.79
C THR A 9 20.77 9.21 -17.36
N GLY A 10 21.54 8.57 -16.51
CA GLY A 10 22.61 7.65 -16.86
C GLY A 10 22.74 6.64 -15.72
N PRO A 11 23.23 5.40 -15.98
CA PRO A 11 23.48 4.47 -14.88
C PRO A 11 24.56 5.07 -13.99
N VAL A 12 24.14 5.72 -12.92
CA VAL A 12 25.05 6.17 -11.88
C VAL A 12 25.43 4.94 -11.09
N ALA A 13 26.51 4.31 -11.52
CA ALA A 13 27.23 3.36 -10.68
C ALA A 13 27.72 4.13 -9.45
N GLY A 14 27.11 3.90 -8.34
CA GLY A 14 27.58 4.46 -7.07
C GLY A 14 26.58 5.40 -6.41
N GLY A 15 26.47 5.27 -5.21
CA GLY A 15 26.10 6.06 -4.08
C GLY A 15 25.04 7.19 -4.24
N LEU A 16 24.37 7.45 -3.15
CA LEU A 16 23.43 8.58 -3.02
C LEU A 16 24.16 9.93 -2.78
N ASP A 17 25.46 10.04 -3.13
CA ASP A 17 26.30 11.18 -2.71
C ASP A 17 25.88 12.50 -3.34
N HIS A 18 25.31 12.44 -4.54
CA HIS A 18 24.78 13.60 -5.26
C HIS A 18 23.41 14.09 -4.73
N ILE A 19 22.75 13.31 -3.83
CA ILE A 19 21.45 13.68 -3.27
C ILE A 19 21.69 14.35 -1.92
N PRO A 20 21.10 15.55 -1.66
CA PRO A 20 21.21 16.24 -0.37
C PRO A 20 20.62 15.39 0.77
N GLY A 21 21.09 15.65 1.99
CA GLY A 21 20.66 14.91 3.17
C GLY A 21 21.78 14.08 3.78
N HIS A 22 21.48 13.38 4.87
CA HIS A 22 22.44 12.50 5.54
C HIS A 22 21.79 11.18 5.95
N LEU A 23 22.60 10.15 6.03
CA LEU A 23 22.15 8.79 6.35
C LEU A 23 22.05 8.53 7.87
N GLY A 24 22.30 9.52 8.71
CA GLY A 24 22.22 9.40 10.17
C GLY A 24 23.36 8.61 10.80
N MET A 25 23.07 7.97 11.93
CA MET A 25 24.06 7.18 12.68
C MET A 25 24.44 5.88 11.97
N PRO A 26 25.66 5.38 12.18
CA PRO A 26 26.03 4.04 11.71
C PRO A 26 25.01 3.00 12.19
N VAL A 27 24.62 2.05 11.32
CA VAL A 27 23.66 0.96 11.56
C VAL A 27 22.21 1.42 11.70
N PHE A 28 21.91 2.34 12.63
CA PHE A 28 20.53 2.75 12.93
C PHE A 28 19.99 3.85 12.01
N GLY A 29 20.86 4.57 11.35
CA GLY A 29 20.46 5.69 10.50
C GLY A 29 19.72 6.78 11.26
N ASN A 30 18.59 7.20 10.73
CA ASN A 30 17.68 8.17 11.33
C ASN A 30 16.47 7.51 12.02
N THR A 31 16.52 6.20 12.28
CA THR A 31 15.35 5.42 12.73
C THR A 31 14.71 5.98 14.00
N PHE A 32 15.48 6.34 15.00
CA PHE A 32 14.92 6.84 16.27
C PHE A 32 14.21 8.19 16.10
N GLU A 33 14.80 9.08 15.32
CA GLU A 33 14.21 10.37 15.03
C GLU A 33 12.92 10.21 14.23
N PHE A 34 12.95 9.35 13.22
CA PHE A 34 11.78 9.02 12.39
C PHE A 34 10.65 8.41 13.24
N LEU A 35 10.94 7.45 14.12
CA LEU A 35 9.92 6.81 14.96
C LEU A 35 9.30 7.76 15.99
N LYS A 36 10.05 8.78 16.44
CA LYS A 36 9.53 9.75 17.39
C LYS A 36 8.42 10.60 16.79
N ASP A 37 8.61 11.11 15.59
CA ASP A 37 7.62 11.88 14.85
C ASP A 37 7.96 11.87 13.34
N PRO A 38 7.36 10.99 12.55
CA PRO A 38 7.61 10.89 11.11
C PRO A 38 7.27 12.17 10.34
N PHE A 39 6.22 12.89 10.76
CA PHE A 39 5.80 14.11 10.08
C PHE A 39 6.77 15.26 10.33
N ALA A 40 7.16 15.51 11.58
CA ALA A 40 8.15 16.50 11.91
C ALA A 40 9.51 16.18 11.27
N PHE A 41 9.89 14.89 11.24
CA PHE A 41 11.08 14.42 10.56
C PHE A 41 11.10 14.80 9.08
N HIS A 42 10.05 14.49 8.34
CA HIS A 42 9.97 14.80 6.93
C HIS A 42 9.83 16.31 6.67
N HIS A 43 9.07 17.01 7.51
CA HIS A 43 8.88 18.45 7.37
C HIS A 43 10.20 19.21 7.53
N SER A 44 10.97 18.96 8.58
CA SER A 44 12.26 19.60 8.84
C SER A 44 13.28 19.35 7.73
N ARG A 45 13.34 18.12 7.24
CA ARG A 45 14.27 17.76 6.16
C ARG A 45 13.89 18.37 4.83
N ARG A 46 12.60 18.45 4.53
CA ARG A 46 12.13 19.17 3.34
C ARG A 46 12.47 20.65 3.38
N GLN A 47 12.36 21.29 4.55
CA GLN A 47 12.78 22.69 4.72
C GLN A 47 14.28 22.85 4.54
N GLN A 48 15.08 21.91 5.05
CA GLN A 48 16.53 22.00 5.02
C GLN A 48 17.14 21.63 3.67
N TYR A 49 16.64 20.56 3.03
CA TYR A 49 17.27 19.94 1.85
C TYR A 49 16.44 20.11 0.57
N GLY A 50 15.21 20.58 0.69
CA GLY A 50 14.30 20.71 -0.47
C GLY A 50 13.44 19.46 -0.68
N PRO A 51 12.78 19.37 -1.87
CA PRO A 51 11.79 18.34 -2.15
C PRO A 51 12.39 16.94 -2.38
N VAL A 52 13.69 16.82 -2.60
CA VAL A 52 14.40 15.56 -2.83
C VAL A 52 15.56 15.46 -1.84
N TYR A 53 15.57 14.46 -0.99
CA TYR A 53 16.66 14.25 -0.03
C TYR A 53 16.82 12.78 0.34
N LYS A 54 18.03 12.41 0.79
CA LYS A 54 18.34 11.07 1.26
C LYS A 54 18.30 10.98 2.78
N PHE A 55 17.95 9.80 3.26
CA PHE A 55 18.00 9.42 4.67
C PHE A 55 18.14 7.91 4.81
N SER A 56 18.29 7.38 6.03
CA SER A 56 18.30 5.94 6.28
C SER A 56 17.45 5.61 7.50
N VAL A 57 16.54 4.63 7.36
CA VAL A 57 15.72 4.11 8.44
C VAL A 57 15.65 2.59 8.34
N PHE A 58 15.62 1.91 9.48
CA PHE A 58 15.55 0.45 9.55
C PHE A 58 16.65 -0.27 8.75
N GLY A 59 17.83 0.33 8.66
CA GLY A 59 18.95 -0.19 7.88
C GLY A 59 18.84 0.01 6.36
N GLY A 60 17.75 0.59 5.88
CA GLY A 60 17.51 0.87 4.46
C GLY A 60 17.90 2.29 4.07
N ARG A 61 18.63 2.44 2.96
CA ARG A 61 18.89 3.75 2.34
C ARG A 61 17.66 4.18 1.56
N THR A 62 17.19 5.39 1.79
CA THR A 62 15.93 5.90 1.24
C THR A 62 16.14 7.29 0.64
N VAL A 63 15.44 7.57 -0.44
CA VAL A 63 15.30 8.91 -1.00
C VAL A 63 13.86 9.34 -0.84
N ALA A 64 13.63 10.45 -0.16
CA ALA A 64 12.33 11.09 -0.09
C ALA A 64 12.12 11.95 -1.33
N LEU A 65 10.94 11.84 -1.89
CA LEU A 65 10.45 12.66 -2.98
C LEU A 65 9.16 13.33 -2.53
N SER A 66 9.03 14.63 -2.74
CA SER A 66 7.84 15.37 -2.30
C SER A 66 7.43 16.45 -3.30
N GLY A 67 6.12 16.68 -3.40
CA GLY A 67 5.52 17.63 -4.34
C GLY A 67 4.79 16.92 -5.48
N ALA A 68 3.95 17.67 -6.21
CA ALA A 68 3.10 17.12 -7.26
C ALA A 68 3.91 16.48 -8.40
N ASP A 69 4.96 17.15 -8.84
CA ASP A 69 5.82 16.68 -9.95
C ASP A 69 6.52 15.37 -9.59
N ALA A 70 6.99 15.25 -8.34
CA ALA A 70 7.65 14.04 -7.86
C ALA A 70 6.67 12.88 -7.74
N LEU A 71 5.44 13.14 -7.26
CA LEU A 71 4.37 12.16 -7.20
C LEU A 71 3.96 11.69 -8.60
N GLU A 72 3.79 12.62 -9.55
CA GLU A 72 3.49 12.27 -10.94
C GLU A 72 4.58 11.38 -11.52
N TYR A 73 5.85 11.75 -11.35
CA TYR A 73 6.99 10.99 -11.86
C TYR A 73 7.00 9.54 -11.34
N VAL A 74 6.81 9.35 -10.03
CA VAL A 74 6.80 8.01 -9.43
C VAL A 74 5.55 7.22 -9.80
N LEU A 75 4.37 7.84 -9.74
CA LEU A 75 3.09 7.13 -9.96
C LEU A 75 2.88 6.77 -11.44
N MET A 76 3.31 7.63 -12.35
CA MET A 76 3.19 7.36 -13.78
C MET A 76 4.27 6.39 -14.27
N ASP A 77 5.46 6.45 -13.68
CA ASP A 77 6.60 5.58 -13.99
C ASP A 77 6.71 5.24 -15.50
N ARG A 78 6.72 6.28 -16.33
CA ARG A 78 6.67 6.14 -17.79
C ARG A 78 7.84 5.33 -18.33
N ASP A 79 8.99 5.47 -17.69
CA ASP A 79 10.24 4.80 -18.08
C ASP A 79 10.42 3.42 -17.44
N LYS A 80 9.46 2.99 -16.59
CA LYS A 80 9.50 1.71 -15.86
C LYS A 80 10.76 1.54 -15.01
N ASN A 81 11.12 2.58 -14.27
CA ASN A 81 12.32 2.62 -13.43
C ASN A 81 12.07 2.12 -11.99
N PHE A 82 10.81 2.05 -11.54
CA PHE A 82 10.46 1.76 -10.17
C PHE A 82 9.90 0.35 -10.01
N GLY A 83 10.53 -0.43 -9.12
CA GLY A 83 10.01 -1.70 -8.62
C GLY A 83 9.35 -1.50 -7.26
N SER A 84 8.27 -2.25 -6.99
CA SER A 84 7.53 -2.22 -5.71
C SER A 84 8.02 -3.29 -4.74
N ARG A 85 8.57 -4.38 -5.25
CA ARG A 85 8.90 -5.59 -4.50
C ARG A 85 9.76 -5.33 -3.26
N ASP A 86 10.82 -4.55 -3.42
CA ASP A 86 11.75 -4.30 -2.32
C ASP A 86 11.12 -3.42 -1.23
N GLY A 87 10.30 -2.44 -1.62
CA GLY A 87 9.58 -1.59 -0.69
C GLY A 87 8.54 -2.35 0.14
N TRP A 88 7.92 -3.37 -0.44
CA TRP A 88 6.89 -4.18 0.20
C TRP A 88 7.41 -5.53 0.74
N ARG A 89 8.71 -5.74 0.78
CA ARG A 89 9.32 -7.01 1.23
C ARG A 89 8.84 -7.49 2.60
N VAL A 90 8.48 -6.57 3.49
CA VAL A 90 7.91 -6.90 4.81
C VAL A 90 6.62 -7.71 4.70
N LEU A 91 5.85 -7.54 3.63
CA LEU A 91 4.61 -8.27 3.39
C LEU A 91 4.81 -9.67 2.79
N GLN A 92 6.05 -10.03 2.43
CA GLN A 92 6.34 -11.33 1.81
C GLN A 92 5.97 -12.52 2.69
N GLN A 93 6.03 -12.35 4.01
CA GLN A 93 5.64 -13.38 4.97
C GLN A 93 4.12 -13.58 5.04
N LEU A 94 3.34 -12.52 4.83
CA LEU A 94 1.88 -12.54 4.89
C LEU A 94 1.26 -12.92 3.54
N PHE A 95 1.81 -12.37 2.46
CA PHE A 95 1.28 -12.54 1.10
C PHE A 95 2.39 -12.93 0.12
N PRO A 96 2.97 -14.14 0.27
CA PRO A 96 4.02 -14.59 -0.65
C PRO A 96 3.47 -14.58 -2.09
N ASN A 97 4.22 -13.99 -3.00
CA ASN A 97 3.85 -13.82 -4.41
C ASN A 97 2.62 -12.93 -4.68
N GLY A 98 2.16 -12.15 -3.71
CA GLY A 98 1.11 -11.14 -3.91
C GLY A 98 1.46 -10.14 -5.01
N LEU A 99 0.46 -9.49 -5.61
CA LEU A 99 0.65 -8.55 -6.71
C LEU A 99 1.61 -7.40 -6.37
N MET A 100 1.60 -6.94 -5.11
CA MET A 100 2.47 -5.88 -4.61
C MET A 100 3.96 -6.28 -4.54
N LEU A 101 4.24 -7.59 -4.58
CA LEU A 101 5.58 -8.16 -4.53
C LEU A 101 6.09 -8.59 -5.92
N ARG A 102 5.44 -8.11 -6.97
CA ARG A 102 5.80 -8.38 -8.37
C ARG A 102 6.13 -7.09 -9.07
N ASP A 103 7.11 -7.13 -9.96
CA ASP A 103 7.53 -5.94 -10.70
C ASP A 103 7.41 -6.17 -12.21
N PHE A 104 7.39 -5.10 -12.95
CA PHE A 104 7.50 -5.03 -14.41
C PHE A 104 6.54 -6.00 -15.16
N ASP A 105 7.05 -6.88 -15.98
CA ASP A 105 6.25 -7.77 -16.82
C ASP A 105 5.54 -8.85 -16.02
N ASP A 106 6.14 -9.33 -14.93
CA ASP A 106 5.50 -10.28 -14.01
C ASP A 106 4.28 -9.63 -13.33
N HIS A 107 4.42 -8.42 -12.81
CA HIS A 107 3.30 -7.63 -12.28
C HIS A 107 2.21 -7.41 -13.35
N ARG A 108 2.60 -6.98 -14.55
CA ARG A 108 1.68 -6.71 -15.66
C ARG A 108 0.88 -7.94 -16.05
N SER A 109 1.54 -9.09 -16.14
CA SER A 109 0.91 -10.36 -16.48
C SER A 109 -0.15 -10.77 -15.45
N HIS A 110 0.21 -10.77 -14.17
CA HIS A 110 -0.71 -11.12 -13.09
C HIS A 110 -1.85 -10.13 -12.94
N ARG A 111 -1.56 -8.82 -13.05
CA ARG A 111 -2.60 -7.78 -13.02
C ARG A 111 -3.61 -7.95 -14.15
N ARG A 112 -3.19 -8.31 -15.36
CA ARG A 112 -4.08 -8.56 -16.49
C ARG A 112 -5.07 -9.70 -16.21
N ILE A 113 -4.60 -10.77 -15.56
CA ILE A 113 -5.47 -11.88 -15.15
C ILE A 113 -6.50 -11.39 -14.13
N MET A 114 -6.05 -10.68 -13.10
CA MET A 114 -6.93 -10.16 -12.06
C MET A 114 -7.94 -9.12 -12.56
N GLN A 115 -7.59 -8.31 -13.55
CA GLN A 115 -8.48 -7.27 -14.10
C GLN A 115 -9.80 -7.84 -14.67
N VAL A 116 -9.86 -9.11 -15.01
CA VAL A 116 -11.11 -9.74 -15.49
C VAL A 116 -12.20 -9.68 -14.42
N ALA A 117 -11.82 -9.85 -13.14
CA ALA A 117 -12.76 -9.79 -12.02
C ALA A 117 -13.29 -8.37 -11.71
N PHE A 118 -12.67 -7.34 -12.28
CA PHE A 118 -13.05 -5.93 -12.08
C PHE A 118 -13.69 -5.28 -13.30
N LYS A 119 -14.17 -6.09 -14.25
CA LYS A 119 -14.95 -5.59 -15.40
C LYS A 119 -16.34 -5.14 -14.94
N PRO A 120 -17.06 -4.31 -15.74
CA PRO A 120 -18.36 -3.77 -15.35
C PRO A 120 -19.39 -4.83 -14.92
N GLN A 121 -19.49 -5.95 -15.62
CA GLN A 121 -20.46 -6.99 -15.28
C GLN A 121 -20.17 -7.67 -13.94
N PRO A 122 -18.97 -8.22 -13.66
CA PRO A 122 -18.64 -8.72 -12.32
C PRO A 122 -18.84 -7.67 -11.22
N MET A 123 -18.50 -6.41 -11.48
CA MET A 123 -18.69 -5.34 -10.49
C MET A 123 -20.16 -5.10 -10.16
N GLN A 124 -21.06 -5.17 -11.14
CA GLN A 124 -22.51 -5.10 -10.89
C GLN A 124 -23.00 -6.28 -10.04
N ASP A 125 -22.55 -7.49 -10.37
CA ASP A 125 -22.90 -8.69 -9.62
C ASP A 125 -22.40 -8.63 -8.16
N TYR A 126 -21.20 -8.08 -7.95
CA TYR A 126 -20.66 -7.84 -6.60
C TYR A 126 -21.51 -6.82 -5.82
N MET A 127 -21.93 -5.74 -6.46
CA MET A 127 -22.80 -4.73 -5.84
C MET A 127 -24.13 -5.31 -5.38
N LEU A 128 -24.76 -6.14 -6.21
CA LEU A 128 -26.03 -6.81 -5.86
C LEU A 128 -25.85 -7.72 -4.64
N ARG A 129 -24.83 -8.58 -4.66
CA ARG A 129 -24.53 -9.47 -3.53
C ARG A 129 -24.18 -8.71 -2.25
N MET A 130 -23.39 -7.66 -2.36
CA MET A 130 -23.05 -6.81 -1.20
C MET A 130 -24.28 -6.15 -0.62
N ASN A 131 -25.18 -5.59 -1.42
CA ASN A 131 -26.40 -4.96 -0.97
C ASN A 131 -27.29 -5.94 -0.20
N GLU A 132 -27.46 -7.15 -0.70
CA GLU A 132 -28.22 -8.20 -0.02
C GLU A 132 -27.57 -8.58 1.31
N GLY A 133 -26.26 -8.83 1.32
CA GLY A 133 -25.51 -9.18 2.52
C GLY A 133 -25.53 -8.09 3.58
N ILE A 134 -25.43 -6.81 3.17
CA ILE A 134 -25.54 -5.65 4.07
C ILE A 134 -26.95 -5.59 4.66
N ALA A 135 -28.00 -5.67 3.84
CA ALA A 135 -29.38 -5.60 4.30
C ALA A 135 -29.68 -6.67 5.36
N ASN A 136 -29.27 -7.92 5.09
CA ASN A 136 -29.45 -9.04 6.01
C ASN A 136 -28.68 -8.83 7.33
N SER A 137 -27.47 -8.34 7.26
CA SER A 137 -26.65 -8.07 8.46
C SER A 137 -27.20 -6.93 9.29
N LEU A 138 -27.64 -5.84 8.66
CA LEU A 138 -28.25 -4.70 9.38
C LEU A 138 -29.55 -5.10 10.06
N THR A 139 -30.34 -5.99 9.48
CA THR A 139 -31.54 -6.52 10.14
C THR A 139 -31.19 -7.27 11.42
N ALA A 140 -30.09 -8.02 11.42
CA ALA A 140 -29.59 -8.71 12.62
C ALA A 140 -29.01 -7.75 13.69
N TRP A 141 -28.62 -6.54 13.32
CA TRP A 141 -28.17 -5.50 14.26
C TRP A 141 -29.34 -4.72 14.92
N ALA A 142 -30.58 -5.10 14.62
CA ALA A 142 -31.80 -4.40 15.01
C ALA A 142 -31.99 -4.30 16.54
N PRO A 143 -32.87 -3.44 16.98
CA PRO A 143 -32.59 -2.19 17.68
C PRO A 143 -32.75 -2.30 19.18
N ALA A 144 -32.19 -3.07 19.94
CA ALA A 144 -32.41 -2.99 21.39
C ALA A 144 -31.25 -3.33 22.31
N GLN A 145 -30.12 -3.68 21.77
CA GLN A 145 -29.00 -4.10 22.62
C GLN A 145 -27.74 -3.30 22.29
N GLN A 146 -27.02 -2.96 23.33
CA GLN A 146 -25.65 -2.44 23.18
C GLN A 146 -24.84 -3.47 22.40
N PHE A 147 -24.29 -3.08 21.25
CA PHE A 147 -23.37 -3.89 20.50
C PHE A 147 -22.08 -3.11 20.24
N GLU A 148 -20.99 -3.83 20.17
CA GLU A 148 -19.69 -3.24 19.83
C GLU A 148 -19.62 -3.06 18.31
N PHE A 149 -19.59 -1.81 17.85
CA PHE A 149 -19.61 -1.48 16.43
C PHE A 149 -18.39 -2.05 15.68
N TYR A 150 -17.18 -1.94 16.25
CA TYR A 150 -15.98 -2.36 15.56
C TYR A 150 -15.93 -3.88 15.26
N PRO A 151 -16.18 -4.79 16.20
CA PRO A 151 -16.30 -6.21 15.88
C PRO A 151 -17.41 -6.52 14.87
N ALA A 152 -18.56 -5.85 14.99
CA ALA A 152 -19.69 -6.06 14.09
C ALA A 152 -19.37 -5.65 12.65
N ILE A 153 -18.78 -4.47 12.42
CA ILE A 153 -18.41 -4.00 11.09
C ILE A 153 -17.24 -4.80 10.52
N LYS A 154 -16.27 -5.20 11.34
CA LYS A 154 -15.17 -6.08 10.93
C LYS A 154 -15.72 -7.41 10.41
N LYS A 155 -16.62 -8.04 11.16
CA LYS A 155 -17.28 -9.27 10.75
C LYS A 155 -18.01 -9.09 9.43
N LEU A 156 -18.85 -8.07 9.31
CA LEU A 156 -19.61 -7.78 8.09
C LEU A 156 -18.68 -7.62 6.89
N THR A 157 -17.64 -6.83 6.99
CA THR A 157 -16.72 -6.58 5.87
C THR A 157 -15.94 -7.83 5.45
N LEU A 158 -15.56 -8.68 6.40
CA LEU A 158 -14.90 -9.96 6.11
C LEU A 158 -15.86 -10.95 5.44
N ASP A 159 -17.10 -11.06 5.94
CA ASP A 159 -18.13 -11.91 5.35
C ASP A 159 -18.46 -11.50 3.91
N LEU A 160 -18.63 -10.19 3.67
CA LEU A 160 -18.86 -9.66 2.33
C LEU A 160 -17.67 -9.92 1.41
N GLY A 161 -16.45 -9.71 1.89
CA GLY A 161 -15.23 -10.00 1.13
C GLY A 161 -15.11 -11.47 0.76
N ALA A 162 -15.39 -12.37 1.69
CA ALA A 162 -15.37 -13.81 1.47
C ALA A 162 -16.45 -14.22 0.44
N SER A 163 -17.66 -13.68 0.57
CA SER A 163 -18.75 -13.98 -0.38
C SER A 163 -18.47 -13.47 -1.79
N VAL A 164 -18.02 -12.21 -1.90
CA VAL A 164 -17.84 -11.54 -3.20
C VAL A 164 -16.60 -12.05 -3.94
N PHE A 165 -15.46 -12.19 -3.26
CA PHE A 165 -14.19 -12.51 -3.90
C PHE A 165 -13.83 -14.00 -3.89
N LEU A 166 -14.28 -14.74 -2.90
CA LEU A 166 -13.99 -16.19 -2.78
C LEU A 166 -15.19 -17.05 -3.14
N GLY A 167 -16.37 -16.44 -3.33
CA GLY A 167 -17.61 -17.19 -3.64
C GLY A 167 -18.10 -18.06 -2.49
N LEU A 168 -17.66 -17.79 -1.25
CA LEU A 168 -18.08 -18.52 -0.05
C LEU A 168 -19.47 -18.06 0.38
N GLU A 169 -20.32 -19.00 0.78
CA GLU A 169 -21.58 -18.64 1.41
C GLU A 169 -21.34 -18.05 2.80
N MET A 170 -22.16 -17.04 3.15
CA MET A 170 -22.13 -16.43 4.49
C MET A 170 -22.57 -17.49 5.52
N GLY A 171 -21.63 -18.00 6.32
CA GLY A 171 -21.93 -19.07 7.26
C GLY A 171 -20.69 -19.61 7.97
N ALA A 172 -20.69 -20.93 8.24
CA ALA A 172 -19.64 -21.57 9.03
C ALA A 172 -18.22 -21.42 8.44
N GLU A 173 -18.06 -21.39 7.11
CA GLU A 173 -16.75 -21.20 6.47
C GLU A 173 -16.25 -19.76 6.60
N ALA A 174 -17.12 -18.77 6.41
CA ALA A 174 -16.80 -17.37 6.65
C ALA A 174 -16.47 -17.12 8.14
N ALA A 175 -17.16 -17.79 9.06
CA ALA A 175 -16.86 -17.72 10.48
C ALA A 175 -15.46 -18.27 10.83
N ARG A 176 -15.03 -19.34 10.16
CA ARG A 176 -13.66 -19.89 10.33
C ARG A 176 -12.58 -18.91 9.86
N LEU A 177 -12.81 -18.24 8.72
CA LEU A 177 -11.92 -17.18 8.26
C LEU A 177 -11.88 -16.01 9.25
N ASN A 178 -13.03 -15.59 9.78
CA ASN A 178 -13.12 -14.52 10.78
C ASN A 178 -12.38 -14.82 12.08
N GLN A 179 -12.24 -16.10 12.46
CA GLN A 179 -11.46 -16.50 13.64
C GLN A 179 -9.95 -16.47 13.39
N ALA A 180 -9.52 -16.59 12.14
CA ALA A 180 -8.11 -16.59 11.77
C ALA A 180 -7.54 -15.16 11.60
N PHE A 181 -8.40 -14.15 11.46
CA PHE A 181 -8.08 -12.73 11.33
C PHE A 181 -8.47 -11.92 12.58
#